data_74666b697cdf76581bbad0024753239d
#
_entry.id   74666b697cdf76581bbad0024753239d
#
_cell.length_a   1.000
_cell.length_b   1.000
_cell.length_c   1.000
_cell.angle_alpha   90.00
_cell.angle_beta   90.00
_cell.angle_gamma   90.00
#
_symmetry.space_group_name_H-M   'P 1'
#
loop_
_entity.id
_entity.type
_entity.pdbx_description
1 polymer ?
#
loop_
_entity_poly.entity_id
_entity_poly.type
_entity_poly.pdbx_seq_one_letter_code
_entity_poly.pdbx_strand_id
1 'polypeptide(L)'
;MFLKSDIQRTRVNSQVDLDILTWVEAFLIDRKARGCAKGTLVYYQQKMKSFTDYCESQVISQITQITPTIIRQYLLYLEETGHNPGGRHAAYRALRAFLLWYEDEVEL
;
A
#
# COMPACT_ATOMS: atom_id res chain seq x y z
N MET A 1 -9.10 11.38 -14.33
CA MET A 1 -10.19 11.37 -14.44
C MET A 1 -10.92 10.17 -14.75
N PHE A 2 -10.79 9.52 -15.82
CA PHE A 2 -11.56 8.32 -16.04
C PHE A 2 -11.13 7.19 -15.10
N LEU A 3 -9.89 7.17 -14.65
CA LEU A 3 -9.45 6.17 -13.69
C LEU A 3 -10.19 6.30 -12.36
N LYS A 4 -10.38 7.52 -11.93
CA LYS A 4 -11.10 7.75 -10.69
C LYS A 4 -12.54 7.28 -10.82
N SER A 5 -13.14 7.49 -11.97
CA SER A 5 -14.50 7.04 -12.21
C SER A 5 -14.60 5.52 -12.18
N ASP A 6 -13.61 4.83 -12.75
CA ASP A 6 -13.61 3.38 -12.73
C ASP A 6 -13.47 2.85 -11.31
N ILE A 7 -12.64 3.48 -10.50
CA ILE A 7 -12.48 3.08 -9.12
C ILE A 7 -13.76 3.28 -8.33
N GLN A 8 -14.46 4.36 -8.59
CA GLN A 8 -15.74 4.60 -7.92
C GLN A 8 -16.74 3.50 -8.22
N ARG A 9 -16.83 3.07 -9.47
CA ARG A 9 -17.77 2.01 -9.83
C ARG A 9 -17.41 0.72 -9.15
N THR A 10 -16.13 0.40 -9.07
CA THR A 10 -15.68 -0.82 -8.42
C THR A 10 -16.05 -0.79 -6.95
N ARG A 11 -15.78 0.34 -6.31
CA ARG A 11 -16.01 0.48 -4.89
C ARG A 11 -17.45 0.25 -4.48
N VAL A 12 -18.36 0.66 -5.32
CA VAL A 12 -19.78 0.53 -5.00
C VAL A 12 -20.22 -0.92 -4.95
N ASN A 13 -19.53 -1.78 -5.70
CA ASN A 13 -20.05 -3.09 -5.97
C ASN A 13 -19.41 -4.26 -5.30
N SER A 14 -18.35 -4.11 -4.53
CA SER A 14 -17.62 -5.30 -4.21
C SER A 14 -16.81 -5.23 -2.94
N GLN A 15 -16.71 -6.36 -2.26
CA GLN A 15 -15.80 -6.55 -1.14
C GLN A 15 -14.35 -6.42 -1.60
N VAL A 16 -14.10 -6.60 -2.89
CA VAL A 16 -12.76 -6.48 -3.46
C VAL A 16 -12.18 -5.09 -3.20
N ASP A 17 -13.03 -4.08 -3.09
CA ASP A 17 -12.58 -2.72 -2.81
C ASP A 17 -11.73 -2.65 -1.55
N LEU A 18 -11.91 -3.56 -0.62
CA LEU A 18 -11.23 -3.54 0.66
C LEU A 18 -9.97 -4.41 0.67
N ASP A 19 -9.74 -5.19 -0.37
CA ASP A 19 -8.61 -6.10 -0.46
C ASP A 19 -7.31 -5.32 -0.65
N ILE A 20 -6.39 -5.50 0.27
CA ILE A 20 -5.12 -4.77 0.23
C ILE A 20 -4.35 -5.05 -1.05
N LEU A 21 -4.30 -6.31 -1.49
CA LEU A 21 -3.55 -6.65 -2.70
C LEU A 21 -4.08 -5.94 -3.92
N THR A 22 -5.40 -5.87 -4.04
CA THR A 22 -6.03 -5.19 -5.16
C THR A 22 -5.64 -3.71 -5.16
N TRP A 23 -5.68 -3.07 -4.00
CA TRP A 23 -5.33 -1.66 -3.91
C TRP A 23 -3.85 -1.41 -4.16
N VAL A 24 -2.99 -2.33 -3.71
CA VAL A 24 -1.55 -2.20 -3.98
C VAL A 24 -1.29 -2.30 -5.48
N GLU A 25 -1.95 -3.22 -6.17
CA GLU A 25 -1.80 -3.34 -7.61
C GLU A 25 -2.24 -2.07 -8.31
N ALA A 26 -3.37 -1.50 -7.89
CA ALA A 26 -3.85 -0.25 -8.46
C ALA A 26 -2.87 0.89 -8.22
N PHE A 27 -2.26 0.94 -7.03
CA PHE A 27 -1.27 1.94 -6.70
C PHE A 27 -0.05 1.84 -7.62
N LEU A 28 0.43 0.62 -7.86
CA LEU A 28 1.59 0.43 -8.72
C LEU A 28 1.28 0.82 -10.16
N ILE A 29 0.08 0.52 -10.63
CA ILE A 29 -0.35 0.94 -11.96
C ILE A 29 -0.38 2.47 -12.02
N ASP A 30 -0.90 3.11 -10.99
CA ASP A 30 -0.96 4.57 -10.94
C ASP A 30 0.44 5.18 -10.99
N ARG A 31 1.38 4.63 -10.22
CA ARG A 31 2.76 5.14 -10.24
C ARG A 31 3.38 4.99 -11.62
N LYS A 32 3.14 3.87 -12.28
CA LYS A 32 3.66 3.64 -13.61
C LYS A 32 3.02 4.60 -14.61
N ALA A 33 1.72 4.80 -14.52
CA ALA A 33 1.00 5.68 -15.42
C ALA A 33 1.45 7.13 -15.27
N ARG A 34 1.90 7.53 -14.08
CA ARG A 34 2.42 8.87 -13.85
C ARG A 34 3.85 9.05 -14.35
N GLY A 35 4.46 8.01 -14.89
CA GLY A 35 5.79 8.13 -15.45
C GLY A 35 6.92 8.01 -14.44
N CYS A 36 6.68 7.34 -13.32
CA CYS A 36 7.74 7.13 -12.35
C CYS A 36 8.90 6.38 -12.98
N ALA A 37 10.11 6.74 -12.58
CA ALA A 37 11.31 6.06 -13.07
C ALA A 37 11.29 4.59 -12.68
N LYS A 38 11.97 3.78 -13.48
CA LYS A 38 11.98 2.33 -13.26
C LYS A 38 12.46 1.98 -11.86
N GLY A 39 13.51 2.66 -11.38
CA GLY A 39 14.02 2.40 -10.04
C GLY A 39 13.00 2.72 -8.95
N THR A 40 12.22 3.78 -9.16
CA THR A 40 11.19 4.14 -8.21
C THR A 40 10.08 3.09 -8.18
N LEU A 41 9.72 2.56 -9.35
CA LEU A 41 8.71 1.51 -9.41
C LEU A 41 9.18 0.25 -8.69
N VAL A 42 10.44 -0.14 -8.90
CA VAL A 42 11.00 -1.30 -8.21
C VAL A 42 10.98 -1.07 -6.70
N TYR A 43 11.34 0.13 -6.27
CA TYR A 43 11.30 0.49 -4.86
C TYR A 43 9.89 0.29 -4.28
N TYR A 44 8.87 0.81 -4.94
CA TYR A 44 7.51 0.65 -4.46
C TYR A 44 7.07 -0.81 -4.47
N GLN A 45 7.42 -1.55 -5.54
CA GLN A 45 7.06 -2.96 -5.62
C GLN A 45 7.63 -3.75 -4.45
N GLN A 46 8.91 -3.52 -4.14
CA GLN A 46 9.56 -4.24 -3.06
C GLN A 46 8.97 -3.88 -1.70
N LYS A 47 8.76 -2.59 -1.47
CA LYS A 47 8.24 -2.15 -0.17
C LYS A 47 6.80 -2.59 0.04
N MET A 48 6.00 -2.54 -1.02
CA MET A 48 4.61 -2.97 -0.91
C MET A 48 4.52 -4.48 -0.73
N LYS A 49 5.39 -5.25 -1.40
CA LYS A 49 5.38 -6.69 -1.21
C LYS A 49 5.73 -7.06 0.23
N SER A 50 6.72 -6.39 0.79
CA SER A 50 7.10 -6.63 2.18
C SER A 50 5.92 -6.38 3.12
N PHE A 51 5.22 -5.28 2.91
CA PHE A 51 4.09 -4.95 3.77
C PHE A 51 2.93 -5.93 3.58
N THR A 52 2.61 -6.30 2.33
CA THR A 52 1.51 -7.23 2.12
C THR A 52 1.83 -8.62 2.65
N ASP A 53 3.09 -9.04 2.57
CA ASP A 53 3.49 -10.32 3.17
C ASP A 53 3.31 -10.27 4.68
N TYR A 54 3.66 -9.16 5.32
CA TYR A 54 3.45 -9.00 6.74
C TYR A 54 1.96 -9.06 7.08
N CYS A 55 1.14 -8.35 6.32
CA CYS A 55 -0.30 -8.35 6.56
C CYS A 55 -0.87 -9.76 6.44
N GLU A 56 -0.42 -10.51 5.44
CA GLU A 56 -0.88 -11.88 5.26
C GLU A 56 -0.51 -12.74 6.48
N SER A 57 0.70 -12.57 7.00
CA SER A 57 1.13 -13.33 8.16
C SER A 57 0.32 -12.98 9.41
N GLN A 58 -0.28 -11.79 9.44
CA GLN A 58 -1.10 -11.34 10.56
C GLN A 58 -2.60 -11.52 10.29
N VAL A 59 -2.94 -12.20 9.20
CA VAL A 59 -4.33 -12.44 8.80
C VAL A 59 -5.07 -11.12 8.58
N ILE A 60 -4.38 -10.15 8.01
CA ILE A 60 -4.96 -8.86 7.65
C ILE A 60 -5.08 -8.84 6.14
N SER A 61 -6.33 -8.83 5.63
CA SER A 61 -6.54 -8.86 4.19
C SER A 61 -7.22 -7.62 3.65
N GLN A 62 -7.86 -6.84 4.51
CA GLN A 62 -8.65 -5.70 4.05
C GLN A 62 -8.03 -4.40 4.47
N ILE A 63 -8.06 -3.44 3.55
CA ILE A 63 -7.38 -2.17 3.79
C ILE A 63 -7.94 -1.44 4.99
N THR A 64 -9.21 -1.62 5.30
CA THR A 64 -9.83 -0.97 6.45
C THR A 64 -9.31 -1.52 7.78
N GLN A 65 -8.61 -2.63 7.76
CA GLN A 65 -8.00 -3.19 8.98
C GLN A 65 -6.67 -2.51 9.32
N ILE A 66 -6.12 -1.73 8.39
CA ILE A 66 -4.85 -1.06 8.63
C ILE A 66 -5.09 0.16 9.49
N THR A 67 -4.53 0.15 10.68
CA THR A 67 -4.64 1.23 11.65
C THR A 67 -3.24 1.76 11.95
N PRO A 68 -3.13 2.93 12.60
CA PRO A 68 -1.80 3.40 13.02
C PRO A 68 -1.06 2.37 13.88
N THR A 69 -1.78 1.62 14.71
CA THR A 69 -1.14 0.59 15.53
C THR A 69 -0.55 -0.51 14.67
N ILE A 70 -1.26 -0.95 13.63
CA ILE A 70 -0.75 -1.96 12.71
C ILE A 70 0.53 -1.47 12.04
N ILE A 71 0.56 -0.21 11.63
CA ILE A 71 1.73 0.36 10.99
C ILE A 71 2.91 0.36 11.95
N ARG A 72 2.68 0.75 13.20
CA ARG A 72 3.74 0.76 14.20
C ARG A 72 4.25 -0.65 14.47
N GLN A 73 3.35 -1.63 14.53
CA GLN A 73 3.74 -3.02 14.74
C GLN A 73 4.56 -3.54 13.57
N TYR A 74 4.22 -3.13 12.34
CA TYR A 74 5.01 -3.49 11.18
C TYR A 74 6.44 -2.93 11.27
N LEU A 75 6.57 -1.67 11.70
CA LEU A 75 7.89 -1.07 11.83
C LEU A 75 8.72 -1.77 12.90
N LEU A 76 8.10 -2.18 14.00
CA LEU A 76 8.78 -2.96 15.03
C LEU A 76 9.19 -4.32 14.49
N TYR A 77 8.35 -4.94 13.70
CA TYR A 77 8.66 -6.21 13.06
C TYR A 77 9.90 -6.07 12.16
N LEU A 78 9.98 -4.98 11.41
CA LEU A 78 11.14 -4.75 10.56
C LEU A 78 12.41 -4.62 11.40
N GLU A 79 12.33 -3.94 12.51
CA GLU A 79 13.47 -3.81 13.40
C GLU A 79 13.92 -5.17 13.92
N GLU A 80 12.96 -5.98 14.35
CA GLU A 80 13.24 -7.31 14.90
C GLU A 80 13.85 -8.24 13.86
N THR A 81 13.54 -8.03 12.59
CA THR A 81 14.07 -8.88 11.53
C THR A 81 15.33 -8.30 10.89
N GLY A 82 15.95 -7.32 11.53
CA GLY A 82 17.28 -6.89 11.16
C GLY A 82 17.37 -5.65 10.27
N HIS A 83 16.26 -4.97 10.05
CA HIS A 83 16.31 -3.76 9.23
C HIS A 83 16.88 -2.60 10.05
N ASN A 84 17.77 -1.83 9.44
CA ASN A 84 18.34 -0.68 10.11
C ASN A 84 17.35 0.51 10.03
N PRO A 85 17.64 1.61 10.78
CA PRO A 85 16.71 2.74 10.79
C PRO A 85 16.42 3.31 9.40
N GLY A 86 17.42 3.34 8.51
CA GLY A 86 17.20 3.84 7.15
C GLY A 86 16.24 2.97 6.37
N GLY A 87 16.37 1.65 6.51
CA GLY A 87 15.47 0.71 5.84
C GLY A 87 14.04 0.83 6.35
N ARG A 88 13.89 0.97 7.68
CA ARG A 88 12.57 1.16 8.26
C ARG A 88 11.94 2.47 7.80
N HIS A 89 12.73 3.52 7.71
CA HIS A 89 12.22 4.81 7.26
C HIS A 89 11.78 4.74 5.80
N ALA A 90 12.55 4.05 4.96
CA ALA A 90 12.18 3.88 3.56
C ALA A 90 10.87 3.11 3.43
N ALA A 91 10.70 2.05 4.24
CA ALA A 91 9.45 1.28 4.23
C ALA A 91 8.28 2.16 4.66
N TYR A 92 8.47 2.97 5.68
CA TYR A 92 7.42 3.86 6.16
C TYR A 92 7.02 4.87 5.09
N ARG A 93 8.01 5.46 4.39
CA ARG A 93 7.69 6.44 3.35
C ARG A 93 6.90 5.83 2.21
N ALA A 94 7.24 4.61 1.80
CA ALA A 94 6.51 3.94 0.75
C ALA A 94 5.08 3.63 1.19
N LEU A 95 4.92 3.13 2.41
CA LEU A 95 3.62 2.80 2.95
C LEU A 95 2.76 4.06 3.07
N ARG A 96 3.35 5.15 3.55
CA ARG A 96 2.64 6.41 3.67
C ARG A 96 2.17 6.91 2.31
N ALA A 97 3.02 6.80 1.29
CA ALA A 97 2.63 7.23 -0.05
C ALA A 97 1.44 6.41 -0.55
N PHE A 98 1.46 5.10 -0.30
CA PHE A 98 0.36 4.24 -0.70
C PHE A 98 -0.94 4.62 0.02
N LEU A 99 -0.88 4.82 1.33
CA LEU A 99 -2.10 5.11 2.09
C LEU A 99 -2.67 6.48 1.76
N LEU A 100 -1.81 7.47 1.54
CA LEU A 100 -2.29 8.79 1.13
C LEU A 100 -2.92 8.74 -0.25
N TRP A 101 -2.30 7.99 -1.17
CA TRP A 101 -2.89 7.79 -2.50
C TRP A 101 -4.24 7.10 -2.38
N TYR A 102 -4.35 6.08 -1.53
CA TYR A 102 -5.60 5.35 -1.34
C TYR A 102 -6.69 6.30 -0.84
N GLU A 103 -6.38 7.11 0.18
CA GLU A 103 -7.37 8.03 0.73
C GLU A 103 -7.87 9.00 -0.32
N ASP A 104 -6.97 9.48 -1.17
CA ASP A 104 -7.35 10.40 -2.23
C ASP A 104 -8.23 9.72 -3.26
N GLU A 105 -7.92 8.47 -3.59
CA GLU A 105 -8.68 7.75 -4.61
C GLU A 105 -10.10 7.42 -4.17
N VAL A 106 -10.30 7.12 -2.90
CA VAL A 106 -11.63 6.72 -2.42
C VAL A 106 -12.45 7.88 -1.91
N GLU A 107 -11.86 9.03 -1.72
CA GLU A 107 -12.61 10.16 -1.24
C GLU A 107 -13.46 10.73 -2.34
N LEU A 108 -14.72 10.97 -2.05
CA LEU A 108 -15.67 11.48 -3.03
C LEU A 108 -16.33 12.79 -2.55
#